data_4c6123e678f160e1731fceaa53e44335
#
_entry.id   4c6123e678f160e1731fceaa53e44335
#
_cell.length_a   1.000
_cell.length_b   1.000
_cell.length_c   1.000
_cell.angle_alpha   90.00
_cell.angle_beta   90.00
_cell.angle_gamma   90.00
#
_symmetry.space_group_name_H-M   'P 1'
#
loop_
_entity.id
_entity.type
_entity.pdbx_description
1 polymer ?
#
loop_
_entity_poly.entity_id
_entity_poly.type
_entity_poly.pdbx_seq_one_letter_code
_entity_poly.pdbx_strand_id
1 'polypeptide(L)'
;DVYCAQRGKGSFLNGMPIHVSDAEALRETIITVGTSPYDRELADENFKRIRRVFDSAQDIRRTGTAAMDLAYVACGRTGGFFEPRLSPWDFAAGQLLVKEAGGQVTDFAGEPLGFSSRSSVVASNGKVHEELRGLL
;
A
#
# COMPACT_ATOMS: atom_id res chain seq x y z
N ASP A 1 -12.01 7.18 -13.49
CA ASP A 1 -11.49 7.86 -12.29
C ASP A 1 -10.09 8.42 -12.57
N VAL A 2 -9.86 9.67 -12.16
CA VAL A 2 -8.57 10.35 -12.24
C VAL A 2 -8.10 10.66 -10.83
N TYR A 3 -7.00 10.01 -10.41
CA TYR A 3 -6.32 10.29 -9.15
C TYR A 3 -5.16 11.25 -9.42
N CYS A 4 -5.04 12.30 -8.64
CA CYS A 4 -3.89 13.22 -8.73
C CYS A 4 -3.46 13.70 -7.35
N ALA A 5 -2.17 14.02 -7.23
CA ALA A 5 -1.60 14.62 -6.03
C ALA A 5 -0.51 15.61 -6.41
N GLN A 6 -0.36 16.63 -5.59
CA GLN A 6 0.74 17.58 -5.69
C GLN A 6 1.33 17.77 -4.30
N ARG A 7 2.65 17.74 -4.20
CA ARG A 7 3.35 17.88 -2.93
C ARG A 7 2.90 19.15 -2.19
N GLY A 8 2.45 18.98 -0.94
CA GLY A 8 1.95 20.04 -0.08
C GLY A 8 0.56 20.56 -0.42
N LYS A 9 -0.16 19.92 -1.37
CA LYS A 9 -1.50 20.37 -1.78
C LYS A 9 -2.59 19.30 -1.66
N GLY A 10 -2.23 18.11 -1.18
CA GLY A 10 -3.17 17.01 -0.99
C GLY A 10 -3.37 16.12 -2.19
N SER A 11 -4.25 15.14 -2.02
CA SER A 11 -4.64 14.17 -3.03
C SER A 11 -6.11 14.31 -3.40
N PHE A 12 -6.43 14.01 -4.65
CA PHE A 12 -7.75 14.22 -5.23
C PHE A 12 -8.16 13.04 -6.11
N LEU A 13 -9.44 12.70 -6.07
CA LEU A 13 -10.10 11.80 -7.01
C LEU A 13 -11.16 12.58 -7.77
N ASN A 14 -11.03 12.67 -9.10
CA ASN A 14 -11.94 13.44 -9.97
C ASN A 14 -12.14 14.88 -9.45
N GLY A 15 -11.07 15.50 -8.97
CA GLY A 15 -11.08 16.88 -8.47
C GLY A 15 -11.58 17.05 -7.03
N MET A 16 -12.06 15.98 -6.39
CA MET A 16 -12.51 16.01 -4.99
C MET A 16 -11.39 15.55 -4.05
N PRO A 17 -11.16 16.26 -2.93
CA PRO A 17 -10.16 15.84 -1.95
C PRO A 17 -10.43 14.43 -1.42
N ILE A 18 -9.38 13.65 -1.26
CA ILE A 18 -9.45 12.30 -0.68
C ILE A 18 -8.51 12.18 0.53
N HIS A 19 -8.84 11.24 1.40
CA HIS A 19 -8.08 10.91 2.60
C HIS A 19 -8.02 9.40 2.76
N VAL A 20 -6.97 8.92 3.44
CA VAL A 20 -6.85 7.53 3.85
C VAL A 20 -7.96 7.15 4.84
N SER A 21 -8.17 5.85 5.06
CA SER A 21 -9.18 5.35 6.01
C SER A 21 -8.84 5.71 7.46
N ASP A 22 -9.87 5.70 8.32
CA ASP A 22 -9.73 5.97 9.76
C ASP A 22 -9.55 4.71 10.62
N ALA A 23 -9.40 3.52 10.01
CA ALA A 23 -9.22 2.27 10.73
C ALA A 23 -8.06 2.35 11.74
N GLU A 24 -8.31 1.92 12.97
CA GLU A 24 -7.34 1.95 14.08
C GLU A 24 -6.55 0.64 14.20
N ALA A 25 -7.09 -0.47 13.65
CA ALA A 25 -6.46 -1.79 13.70
C ALA A 25 -6.69 -2.56 12.39
N LEU A 26 -5.81 -3.52 12.08
CA LEU A 26 -5.92 -4.33 10.86
C LEU A 26 -7.25 -5.07 10.75
N ARG A 27 -7.78 -5.59 11.87
CA ARG A 27 -9.07 -6.30 11.89
C ARG A 27 -10.26 -5.45 11.43
N GLU A 28 -10.10 -4.14 11.33
CA GLU A 28 -11.15 -3.20 10.94
C GLU A 28 -11.10 -2.87 9.45
N THR A 29 -10.12 -3.38 8.71
CA THR A 29 -9.91 -2.97 7.33
C THR A 29 -9.45 -4.10 6.42
N ILE A 30 -9.67 -3.91 5.13
CA ILE A 30 -9.20 -4.80 4.07
C ILE A 30 -7.80 -4.37 3.66
N ILE A 31 -6.93 -5.35 3.46
CA ILE A 31 -5.57 -5.15 2.93
C ILE A 31 -5.49 -5.70 1.50
N THR A 32 -4.99 -4.90 0.58
CA THR A 32 -4.67 -5.39 -0.76
C THR A 32 -3.26 -5.96 -0.80
N VAL A 33 -3.07 -7.01 -1.60
CA VAL A 33 -1.80 -7.75 -1.63
C VAL A 33 -1.30 -7.92 -3.06
N GLY A 34 0.02 -7.77 -3.23
CA GLY A 34 0.70 -8.09 -4.47
C GLY A 34 1.43 -9.42 -4.39
N THR A 35 1.58 -10.08 -5.52
CA THR A 35 2.20 -11.41 -5.59
C THR A 35 3.57 -11.41 -6.27
N SER A 36 4.02 -10.27 -6.81
CA SER A 36 5.27 -10.16 -7.58
C SER A 36 5.42 -11.31 -8.57
N PRO A 37 4.49 -11.47 -9.55
CA PRO A 37 4.36 -12.69 -10.34
C PRO A 37 5.55 -12.95 -11.27
N TYR A 38 6.39 -11.95 -11.51
CA TYR A 38 7.62 -12.06 -12.31
C TYR A 38 8.83 -12.55 -11.50
N ASP A 39 8.70 -12.60 -10.17
CA ASP A 39 9.75 -12.99 -9.23
C ASP A 39 9.28 -14.21 -8.42
N ARG A 40 9.09 -15.35 -9.11
CA ARG A 40 8.49 -16.58 -8.54
C ARG A 40 9.26 -17.16 -7.35
N GLU A 41 10.55 -16.86 -7.25
CA GLU A 41 11.39 -17.24 -6.11
C GLU A 41 10.94 -16.60 -4.79
N LEU A 42 10.18 -15.52 -4.84
CA LEU A 42 9.63 -14.87 -3.66
C LEU A 42 8.29 -15.46 -3.19
N ALA A 43 7.68 -16.35 -3.98
CA ALA A 43 6.30 -16.78 -3.76
C ALA A 43 6.08 -17.45 -2.41
N ASP A 44 6.93 -18.41 -2.03
CA ASP A 44 6.75 -19.16 -0.78
C ASP A 44 6.73 -18.24 0.44
N GLU A 45 7.70 -17.33 0.54
CA GLU A 45 7.74 -16.39 1.66
C GLU A 45 6.63 -15.34 1.57
N ASN A 46 6.28 -14.90 0.37
CA ASN A 46 5.22 -13.92 0.20
C ASN A 46 3.84 -14.49 0.57
N PHE A 47 3.55 -15.74 0.22
CA PHE A 47 2.28 -16.38 0.63
C PHE A 47 2.21 -16.60 2.14
N LYS A 48 3.34 -16.81 2.82
CA LYS A 48 3.37 -16.79 4.29
C LYS A 48 3.01 -15.42 4.85
N ARG A 49 3.52 -14.32 4.25
CA ARG A 49 3.14 -12.95 4.61
C ARG A 49 1.65 -12.72 4.40
N ILE A 50 1.14 -13.10 3.23
CA ILE A 50 -0.29 -12.99 2.91
C ILE A 50 -1.15 -13.74 3.93
N ARG A 51 -0.73 -14.95 4.34
CA ARG A 51 -1.44 -15.73 5.36
C ARG A 51 -1.45 -15.01 6.71
N ARG A 52 -0.31 -14.48 7.18
CA ARG A 52 -0.26 -13.73 8.45
C ARG A 52 -1.17 -12.49 8.42
N VAL A 53 -1.18 -11.78 7.29
CA VAL A 53 -2.04 -10.60 7.12
C VAL A 53 -3.51 -11.00 7.06
N PHE A 54 -3.85 -12.06 6.34
CA PHE A 54 -5.21 -12.59 6.30
C PHE A 54 -5.74 -12.95 7.70
N ASP A 55 -4.91 -13.57 8.53
CA ASP A 55 -5.29 -13.97 9.89
C ASP A 55 -5.49 -12.75 10.82
N SER A 56 -4.97 -11.56 10.47
CA SER A 56 -4.98 -10.35 11.31
C SER A 56 -5.92 -9.25 10.78
N ALA A 57 -6.14 -9.17 9.47
CA ALA A 57 -7.00 -8.17 8.83
C ALA A 57 -8.47 -8.62 8.78
N GLN A 58 -9.36 -7.71 8.42
CA GLN A 58 -10.75 -8.07 8.16
C GLN A 58 -10.86 -9.04 6.97
N ASP A 59 -10.11 -8.77 5.90
CA ASP A 59 -9.99 -9.62 4.71
C ASP A 59 -8.83 -9.11 3.84
N ILE A 60 -8.51 -9.85 2.80
CA ILE A 60 -7.53 -9.45 1.79
C ILE A 60 -8.17 -9.36 0.40
N ARG A 61 -7.58 -8.57 -0.48
CA ARG A 61 -7.93 -8.50 -1.90
C ARG A 61 -6.66 -8.45 -2.75
N ARG A 62 -6.73 -8.98 -3.95
CA ARG A 62 -5.68 -8.87 -4.96
C ARG A 62 -6.27 -8.26 -6.23
N THR A 63 -5.93 -7.00 -6.52
CA THR A 63 -6.38 -6.32 -7.74
C THR A 63 -5.50 -6.68 -8.93
N GLY A 64 -4.20 -6.90 -8.69
CA GLY A 64 -3.21 -7.21 -9.72
C GLY A 64 -2.56 -5.95 -10.33
N THR A 65 -2.75 -4.78 -9.73
CA THR A 65 -2.10 -3.53 -10.17
C THR A 65 -1.75 -2.67 -8.96
N ALA A 66 -0.44 -2.54 -8.69
CA ALA A 66 0.09 -1.78 -7.56
C ALA A 66 -0.35 -0.32 -7.58
N ALA A 67 -0.41 0.31 -8.75
CA ALA A 67 -0.85 1.70 -8.87
C ALA A 67 -2.30 1.90 -8.38
N MET A 68 -3.19 0.96 -8.68
CA MET A 68 -4.57 1.00 -8.20
C MET A 68 -4.68 0.67 -6.72
N ASP A 69 -3.88 -0.29 -6.23
CA ASP A 69 -3.85 -0.64 -4.82
C ASP A 69 -3.44 0.56 -3.97
N LEU A 70 -2.39 1.29 -4.38
CA LEU A 70 -1.95 2.53 -3.73
C LEU A 70 -3.01 3.63 -3.80
N ALA A 71 -3.70 3.79 -4.94
CA ALA A 71 -4.79 4.74 -5.07
C ALA A 71 -5.98 4.41 -4.15
N TYR A 72 -6.29 3.13 -3.95
CA TYR A 72 -7.34 2.68 -3.04
C TYR A 72 -6.98 2.91 -1.57
N VAL A 73 -5.71 2.79 -1.20
CA VAL A 73 -5.24 3.22 0.13
C VAL A 73 -5.42 4.72 0.28
N ALA A 74 -5.00 5.52 -0.71
CA ALA A 74 -5.09 6.98 -0.66
C ALA A 74 -6.52 7.50 -0.51
N CYS A 75 -7.52 6.83 -1.10
CA CYS A 75 -8.92 7.25 -1.00
C CYS A 75 -9.71 6.50 0.09
N GLY A 76 -9.03 5.74 0.96
CA GLY A 76 -9.65 5.09 2.11
C GLY A 76 -10.51 3.85 1.80
N ARG A 77 -10.47 3.34 0.56
CA ARG A 77 -11.20 2.11 0.19
C ARG A 77 -10.59 0.86 0.82
N THR A 78 -9.27 0.88 1.05
CA THR A 78 -8.53 -0.16 1.78
C THR A 78 -7.64 0.50 2.82
N GLY A 79 -7.31 -0.23 3.89
CA GLY A 79 -6.45 0.30 4.95
C GLY A 79 -4.96 0.17 4.67
N GLY A 80 -4.59 -0.69 3.72
CA GLY A 80 -3.19 -0.89 3.36
C GLY A 80 -2.98 -1.78 2.15
N PHE A 81 -1.73 -1.80 1.70
CA PHE A 81 -1.25 -2.59 0.57
C PHE A 81 0.19 -3.01 0.84
N PHE A 82 0.57 -4.19 0.38
CA PHE A 82 1.97 -4.58 0.33
C PHE A 82 2.29 -5.47 -0.88
N GLU A 83 3.53 -5.35 -1.36
CA GLU A 83 4.10 -6.22 -2.38
C GLU A 83 5.61 -6.35 -2.17
N PRO A 84 6.21 -7.56 -2.30
CA PRO A 84 7.62 -7.77 -1.95
C PRO A 84 8.60 -7.14 -2.93
N ARG A 85 8.21 -6.92 -4.19
CA ARG A 85 9.12 -6.34 -5.18
C ARG A 85 8.38 -5.59 -6.27
N LEU A 86 8.59 -4.27 -6.32
CA LEU A 86 8.05 -3.35 -7.32
C LEU A 86 9.16 -2.49 -7.92
N SER A 87 8.96 -2.07 -9.15
CA SER A 87 9.81 -1.07 -9.81
C SER A 87 9.35 0.35 -9.46
N PRO A 88 10.24 1.37 -9.54
CA PRO A 88 9.87 2.74 -9.20
C PRO A 88 8.65 3.28 -9.97
N TRP A 89 8.48 2.90 -11.22
CA TRP A 89 7.32 3.32 -12.02
C TRP A 89 5.99 2.69 -11.55
N ASP A 90 6.04 1.61 -10.76
CA ASP A 90 4.83 1.00 -10.17
C ASP A 90 4.34 1.79 -8.96
N PHE A 91 5.23 2.42 -8.19
CA PHE A 91 4.88 3.05 -6.92
C PHE A 91 5.11 4.57 -6.84
N ALA A 92 5.86 5.18 -7.76
CA ALA A 92 6.25 6.58 -7.64
C ALA A 92 5.05 7.54 -7.51
N ALA A 93 4.07 7.42 -8.37
CA ALA A 93 2.84 8.22 -8.31
C ALA A 93 1.99 7.85 -7.09
N GLY A 94 1.82 6.54 -6.85
CA GLY A 94 0.99 6.03 -5.75
C GLY A 94 1.50 6.42 -4.37
N GLN A 95 2.83 6.43 -4.16
CA GLN A 95 3.35 6.87 -2.85
C GLN A 95 3.06 8.35 -2.57
N LEU A 96 3.08 9.21 -3.60
CA LEU A 96 2.71 10.61 -3.41
C LEU A 96 1.21 10.73 -3.08
N LEU A 97 0.34 10.00 -3.81
CA LEU A 97 -1.08 9.95 -3.51
C LEU A 97 -1.34 9.58 -2.05
N VAL A 98 -0.73 8.50 -1.57
CA VAL A 98 -0.92 8.03 -0.19
C VAL A 98 -0.40 9.06 0.82
N LYS A 99 0.81 9.59 0.63
CA LYS A 99 1.40 10.58 1.54
C LYS A 99 0.58 11.86 1.63
N GLU A 100 0.16 12.41 0.50
CA GLU A 100 -0.64 13.63 0.45
C GLU A 100 -2.09 13.40 0.94
N ALA A 101 -2.56 12.15 0.98
CA ALA A 101 -3.83 11.79 1.60
C ALA A 101 -3.74 11.51 3.11
N GLY A 102 -2.55 11.68 3.71
CA GLY A 102 -2.32 11.49 5.14
C GLY A 102 -1.87 10.09 5.55
N GLY A 103 -1.54 9.23 4.59
CA GLY A 103 -1.03 7.89 4.82
C GLY A 103 0.49 7.80 4.90
N GLN A 104 0.99 6.58 4.98
CA GLN A 104 2.40 6.26 5.09
C GLN A 104 2.80 5.21 4.07
N VAL A 105 3.99 5.36 3.47
CA VAL A 105 4.58 4.40 2.54
C VAL A 105 6.05 4.23 2.89
N THR A 106 6.46 2.96 3.07
CA THR A 106 7.86 2.57 3.33
C THR A 106 8.19 1.28 2.59
N ASP A 107 9.45 0.84 2.67
CA ASP A 107 9.78 -0.55 2.41
C ASP A 107 9.41 -1.44 3.62
N PHE A 108 9.65 -2.75 3.52
CA PHE A 108 9.34 -3.69 4.61
C PHE A 108 10.21 -3.46 5.85
N ALA A 109 11.40 -2.87 5.70
CA ALA A 109 12.26 -2.49 6.81
C ALA A 109 11.83 -1.19 7.52
N GLY A 110 10.88 -0.46 6.94
CA GLY A 110 10.41 0.82 7.48
C GLY A 110 11.15 2.04 6.91
N GLU A 111 12.01 1.85 5.93
CA GLU A 111 12.77 2.93 5.29
C GLU A 111 11.97 3.61 4.17
N PRO A 112 12.23 4.90 3.90
CA PRO A 112 11.63 5.60 2.78
C PRO A 112 11.96 4.94 1.44
N LEU A 113 11.03 4.95 0.49
CA LEU A 113 11.25 4.44 -0.86
C LEU A 113 12.10 5.43 -1.68
N GLY A 114 13.16 4.91 -2.31
CA GLY A 114 13.91 5.61 -3.34
C GLY A 114 13.34 5.35 -4.73
N PHE A 115 13.92 6.01 -5.75
CA PHE A 115 13.48 5.88 -7.15
C PHE A 115 14.55 5.25 -8.06
N SER A 116 15.66 4.79 -7.49
CA SER A 116 16.79 4.27 -8.25
C SER A 116 16.77 2.75 -8.46
N SER A 117 15.98 2.02 -7.68
CA SER A 117 15.97 0.57 -7.70
C SER A 117 14.61 -0.01 -7.33
N ARG A 118 14.42 -1.30 -7.62
CA ARG A 118 13.27 -2.07 -7.15
C ARG A 118 13.25 -2.16 -5.62
N SER A 119 12.08 -2.19 -5.03
CA SER A 119 11.91 -2.23 -3.58
C SER A 119 10.69 -3.05 -3.19
N SER A 120 10.70 -3.56 -1.95
CA SER A 120 9.46 -3.93 -1.28
C SER A 120 8.67 -2.66 -0.96
N VAL A 121 7.35 -2.77 -0.95
CA VAL A 121 6.46 -1.63 -0.68
C VAL A 121 5.40 -2.05 0.32
N VAL A 122 5.22 -1.24 1.34
CA VAL A 122 4.06 -1.28 2.23
C VAL A 122 3.49 0.12 2.35
N ALA A 123 2.18 0.23 2.13
CA ALA A 123 1.42 1.47 2.23
C ALA A 123 0.25 1.27 3.18
N SER A 124 -0.12 2.30 3.91
CA SER A 124 -1.27 2.25 4.83
C SER A 124 -1.84 3.62 5.13
N ASN A 125 -2.91 3.64 5.93
CA ASN A 125 -3.49 4.86 6.49
C ASN A 125 -2.60 5.53 7.57
N GLY A 126 -1.41 4.99 7.85
CA GLY A 126 -0.51 5.46 8.90
C GLY A 126 -0.79 4.82 10.26
N LYS A 127 -2.03 4.71 10.68
CA LYS A 127 -2.42 4.14 11.98
C LYS A 127 -2.12 2.66 12.10
N VAL A 128 -2.34 1.89 11.02
CA VAL A 128 -2.08 0.44 10.98
C VAL A 128 -0.72 0.09 10.39
N HIS A 129 0.15 1.06 10.09
CA HIS A 129 1.39 0.82 9.36
C HIS A 129 2.33 -0.13 10.07
N GLU A 130 2.61 0.11 11.34
CA GLU A 130 3.53 -0.72 12.12
C GLU A 130 2.94 -2.12 12.41
N GLU A 131 1.63 -2.22 12.65
CA GLU A 131 0.95 -3.51 12.80
C GLU A 131 1.08 -4.34 11.52
N LEU A 132 0.80 -3.72 10.34
CA LEU A 132 0.94 -4.38 9.04
C LEU A 132 2.39 -4.77 8.76
N ARG A 133 3.32 -3.82 8.91
CA ARG A 133 4.74 -4.04 8.67
C ARG A 133 5.33 -5.16 9.54
N GLY A 134 4.88 -5.26 10.79
CA GLY A 134 5.31 -6.32 11.71
C GLY A 134 4.95 -7.74 11.26
N LEU A 135 4.03 -7.91 10.32
CA LEU A 135 3.63 -9.19 9.73
C LEU A 135 4.41 -9.53 8.46
N LEU A 136 5.20 -8.60 7.93
CA LEU A 136 5.95 -8.74 6.69
C LEU A 136 7.40 -9.10 6.97
#